data_a1dd10ee050c77ee751c20f76e9212cd
#
_entry.id   a1dd10ee050c77ee751c20f76e9212cd
#
_cell.length_a   1.000
_cell.length_b   1.000
_cell.length_c   1.000
_cell.angle_alpha   90.00
_cell.angle_beta   90.00
_cell.angle_gamma   90.00
#
_symmetry.space_group_name_H-M   'P 1'
#
loop_
_entity.id
_entity.type
_entity.pdbx_description
1 polymer ?
#
loop_
_entity_poly.entity_id
_entity_poly.type
_entity_poly.pdbx_seq_one_letter_code
_entity_poly.pdbx_strand_id
1 'polypeptide(L)'
;VLFGKVGFVGSFSTEEEAIEDARLRARSGKSPGISDKGMRVQAVERQGTTRRMPGEDITAQRMVDEFGLKGVNFGNWMKTPAARDEAQLHLNHAFDAFHDLADILNLPPKAMGLNGMLGLAIGAQGAGGHAAAHFVPGVNEINLTRLSGAGSLGHEYAHAIDHYFGRQAGLSTDSSPWLTEHA
;
A
#
# COMPACT_ATOMS: atom_id res chain seq x y z
N VAL A 1 9.15 2.43 17.69
CA VAL A 1 9.24 3.50 16.66
C VAL A 1 7.84 3.82 16.22
N LEU A 2 7.39 5.05 16.42
CA LEU A 2 6.07 5.54 16.01
C LEU A 2 6.24 6.37 14.73
N PHE A 3 5.51 5.99 13.70
CA PHE A 3 5.41 6.78 12.46
C PHE A 3 4.12 7.59 12.49
N GLY A 4 4.23 8.89 12.56
CA GLY A 4 3.12 9.81 12.33
C GLY A 4 2.93 10.08 10.83
N LYS A 5 1.84 10.74 10.49
CA LYS A 5 1.41 11.07 9.12
C LYS A 5 2.43 11.84 8.27
N VAL A 6 3.57 12.25 8.84
CA VAL A 6 4.59 13.10 8.20
C VAL A 6 5.99 12.48 8.30
N GLY A 7 6.12 11.20 8.61
CA GLY A 7 7.41 10.54 8.77
C GLY A 7 7.75 10.24 10.22
N PHE A 8 9.05 10.02 10.48
CA PHE A 8 9.59 9.70 11.78
C PHE A 8 9.24 10.75 12.84
N VAL A 9 8.50 10.36 13.87
CA VAL A 9 8.08 11.23 14.96
C VAL A 9 9.08 11.21 16.12
N GLY A 10 9.81 10.12 16.29
CA GLY A 10 10.82 9.92 17.30
C GLY A 10 11.13 8.44 17.52
N SER A 11 12.28 8.13 18.12
CA SER A 11 12.56 6.82 18.68
C SER A 11 12.39 6.91 20.19
N PHE A 12 11.69 5.93 20.75
CA PHE A 12 11.41 5.84 22.17
C PHE A 12 12.04 4.54 22.70
N SER A 13 12.47 4.56 23.96
CA SER A 13 13.11 3.40 24.58
C SER A 13 12.08 2.38 25.05
N THR A 14 10.87 2.82 25.34
CA THR A 14 9.74 1.98 25.77
C THR A 14 8.45 2.32 25.06
N GLU A 15 7.49 1.41 25.10
CA GLU A 15 6.15 1.61 24.57
C GLU A 15 5.39 2.69 25.36
N GLU A 16 5.58 2.74 26.69
CA GLU A 16 4.96 3.73 27.56
C GLU A 16 5.41 5.15 27.20
N GLU A 17 6.69 5.37 26.93
CA GLU A 17 7.22 6.67 26.49
C GLU A 17 6.58 7.11 25.17
N ALA A 18 6.41 6.18 24.23
CA ALA A 18 5.79 6.44 22.95
C ALA A 18 4.31 6.84 23.10
N ILE A 19 3.58 6.15 23.99
CA ILE A 19 2.17 6.43 24.29
C ILE A 19 2.02 7.77 24.98
N GLU A 20 2.91 8.10 25.92
CA GLU A 20 2.87 9.37 26.65
C GLU A 20 3.18 10.56 25.76
N ASP A 21 4.17 10.46 24.88
CA ASP A 21 4.46 11.49 23.87
C ASP A 21 3.28 11.69 22.92
N ALA A 22 2.66 10.63 22.47
CA ALA A 22 1.46 10.70 21.62
C ALA A 22 0.29 11.40 22.35
N ARG A 23 0.07 11.11 23.64
CA ARG A 23 -0.95 11.77 24.46
C ARG A 23 -0.65 13.26 24.69
N LEU A 24 0.60 13.61 24.94
CA LEU A 24 1.03 15.01 25.12
C LEU A 24 0.82 15.82 23.83
N ARG A 25 1.17 15.25 22.69
CA ARG A 25 0.94 15.88 21.38
C ARG A 25 -0.55 16.05 21.08
N ALA A 26 -1.37 15.06 21.39
CA ALA A 26 -2.81 15.15 21.25
C ALA A 26 -3.44 16.24 22.13
N ARG A 27 -2.94 16.41 23.37
CA ARG A 27 -3.40 17.43 24.30
C ARG A 27 -2.94 18.85 23.94
N SER A 28 -1.75 18.98 23.33
CA SER A 28 -1.20 20.29 22.96
C SER A 28 -1.86 20.91 21.75
N GLY A 29 -2.77 20.22 21.07
CA GLY A 29 -3.39 20.68 19.82
C GLY A 29 -2.39 20.88 18.67
N LYS A 30 -1.10 20.61 18.91
CA LYS A 30 -0.06 20.62 17.90
C LYS A 30 -0.08 19.29 17.18
N SER A 31 -1.04 19.10 16.30
CA SER A 31 -0.87 18.11 15.24
C SER A 31 0.41 18.43 14.49
N PRO A 32 1.33 17.47 14.32
CA PRO A 32 2.49 17.70 13.47
C PRO A 32 1.97 18.08 12.10
N GLY A 33 2.21 19.31 11.68
CA GLY A 33 2.01 19.95 10.40
C GLY A 33 1.16 19.22 9.35
N ILE A 34 -0.08 18.88 9.69
CA ILE A 34 -1.03 18.36 8.72
C ILE A 34 -1.58 19.58 8.01
N SER A 35 -1.15 19.81 6.77
CA SER A 35 -1.87 20.74 5.92
C SER A 35 -3.31 20.24 5.80
N ASP A 36 -4.31 21.12 5.98
CA ASP A 36 -5.75 20.81 5.92
C ASP A 36 -6.20 20.22 4.56
N LYS A 37 -5.30 19.99 3.63
CA LYS A 37 -5.52 19.46 2.29
C LYS A 37 -5.31 17.96 2.14
N GLY A 38 -4.96 17.23 3.20
CA GLY A 38 -4.78 15.78 3.15
C GLY A 38 -5.98 15.04 3.75
N MET A 39 -6.51 14.06 3.04
CA MET A 39 -7.46 13.11 3.59
C MET A 39 -6.86 12.51 4.89
N ARG A 40 -7.52 12.73 6.02
CA ARG A 40 -7.08 12.17 7.30
C ARG A 40 -7.30 10.66 7.22
N VAL A 41 -6.24 9.93 6.94
CA VAL A 41 -6.25 8.49 7.17
C VAL A 41 -6.21 8.34 8.69
N GLN A 42 -7.35 8.03 9.29
CA GLN A 42 -7.35 7.58 10.67
C GLN A 42 -6.51 6.31 10.73
N ALA A 43 -5.67 6.18 11.75
CA ALA A 43 -5.05 4.91 12.06
C ALA A 43 -6.19 3.94 12.39
N VAL A 44 -6.57 3.13 11.43
CA VAL A 44 -7.58 2.09 11.64
C VAL A 44 -6.83 0.90 12.19
N GLU A 45 -7.22 0.46 13.38
CA GLU A 45 -6.72 -0.79 13.93
C GLU A 45 -7.17 -1.93 13.02
N ARG A 46 -6.22 -2.74 12.57
CA ARG A 46 -6.53 -3.87 11.70
C ARG A 46 -7.35 -4.91 12.46
N GLN A 47 -8.52 -5.24 11.95
CA GLN A 47 -9.46 -6.22 12.53
C GLN A 47 -9.29 -7.63 11.95
N GLY A 48 -8.38 -7.81 11.01
CA GLY A 48 -8.19 -9.08 10.30
C GLY A 48 -7.37 -10.12 11.08
N THR A 49 -7.38 -11.35 10.58
CA THR A 49 -6.54 -12.43 11.08
C THR A 49 -5.07 -12.10 10.87
N THR A 50 -4.22 -12.40 11.86
CA THR A 50 -2.77 -12.26 11.71
C THR A 50 -2.29 -13.23 10.63
N ARG A 51 -1.62 -12.71 9.60
CA ARG A 51 -1.10 -13.48 8.46
C ARG A 51 0.40 -13.70 8.52
N ARG A 52 1.06 -12.95 9.38
CA ARG A 52 2.50 -13.03 9.63
C ARG A 52 2.76 -13.41 11.09
N MET A 53 3.84 -14.14 11.33
CA MET A 53 4.32 -14.33 12.70
C MET A 53 4.79 -13.00 13.28
N PRO A 54 4.71 -12.79 14.60
CA PRO A 54 5.25 -11.60 15.22
C PRO A 54 6.73 -11.40 14.84
N GLY A 55 7.08 -10.21 14.30
CA GLY A 55 8.43 -9.89 13.84
C GLY A 55 8.84 -10.52 12.50
N GLU A 56 7.94 -11.21 11.81
CA GLU A 56 8.23 -11.79 10.50
C GLU A 56 8.26 -10.72 9.41
N ASP A 57 9.38 -10.67 8.69
CA ASP A 57 9.55 -9.86 7.50
C ASP A 57 9.22 -10.63 6.22
N ILE A 58 8.39 -10.04 5.39
CA ILE A 58 7.97 -10.61 4.11
C ILE A 58 9.02 -10.28 3.03
N THR A 59 9.37 -11.27 2.23
CA THR A 59 10.22 -11.04 1.05
C THR A 59 9.39 -10.69 -0.18
N ALA A 60 9.99 -9.95 -1.13
CA ALA A 60 9.35 -9.67 -2.41
C ALA A 60 8.97 -10.98 -3.15
N GLN A 61 9.80 -12.02 -3.03
CA GLN A 61 9.51 -13.32 -3.63
C GLN A 61 8.26 -13.95 -3.01
N ARG A 62 8.12 -13.87 -1.67
CA ARG A 62 6.91 -14.40 -1.02
C ARG A 62 5.64 -13.68 -1.47
N MET A 63 5.70 -12.35 -1.67
CA MET A 63 4.58 -11.61 -2.27
C MET A 63 4.18 -12.15 -3.65
N VAL A 64 5.18 -12.40 -4.50
CA VAL A 64 4.97 -12.96 -5.84
C VAL A 64 4.36 -14.36 -5.76
N ASP A 65 4.91 -15.22 -4.93
CA ASP A 65 4.49 -16.62 -4.82
C ASP A 65 3.09 -16.75 -4.19
N GLU A 66 2.80 -15.97 -3.17
CA GLU A 66 1.54 -16.02 -2.43
C GLU A 66 0.39 -15.44 -3.26
N PHE A 67 0.57 -14.24 -3.81
CA PHE A 67 -0.49 -13.53 -4.51
C PHE A 67 -0.48 -13.71 -6.03
N GLY A 68 0.50 -14.40 -6.60
CA GLY A 68 0.63 -14.55 -8.04
C GLY A 68 0.93 -13.24 -8.77
N LEU A 69 1.61 -12.31 -8.11
CA LEU A 69 2.02 -11.04 -8.72
C LEU A 69 3.09 -11.28 -9.80
N LYS A 70 3.16 -10.39 -10.78
CA LYS A 70 4.25 -10.44 -11.77
C LYS A 70 5.59 -9.98 -11.19
N GLY A 71 5.59 -9.20 -10.12
CA GLY A 71 6.78 -8.71 -9.44
C GLY A 71 6.49 -7.63 -8.41
N VAL A 72 7.52 -7.30 -7.62
CA VAL A 72 7.52 -6.19 -6.66
C VAL A 72 8.70 -5.27 -6.98
N ASN A 73 8.44 -3.97 -7.12
CA ASN A 73 9.41 -2.96 -7.49
C ASN A 73 9.50 -1.88 -6.40
N PHE A 74 10.71 -1.61 -5.89
CA PHE A 74 10.93 -0.55 -4.91
C PHE A 74 11.57 0.72 -5.50
N GLY A 75 11.87 0.71 -6.79
CA GLY A 75 12.61 1.80 -7.41
C GLY A 75 14.04 1.92 -6.85
N ASN A 76 14.57 3.14 -6.88
CA ASN A 76 15.98 3.42 -6.53
C ASN A 76 16.16 4.19 -5.21
N TRP A 77 15.12 4.32 -4.38
CA TRP A 77 15.17 5.11 -3.16
C TRP A 77 15.78 4.38 -1.95
N MET A 78 15.86 3.05 -1.98
CA MET A 78 16.38 2.20 -0.89
C MET A 78 17.90 2.24 -0.74
N LYS A 79 18.50 3.43 -0.76
CA LYS A 79 19.97 3.59 -0.73
C LYS A 79 20.57 3.54 0.68
N THR A 80 19.77 3.82 1.70
CA THR A 80 20.20 3.84 3.10
C THR A 80 19.59 2.69 3.89
N PRO A 81 20.18 2.26 5.03
CA PRO A 81 19.55 1.29 5.91
C PRO A 81 18.13 1.69 6.31
N ALA A 82 17.92 2.91 6.79
CA ALA A 82 16.61 3.39 7.18
C ALA A 82 15.57 3.35 6.04
N ALA A 83 15.99 3.60 4.80
CA ALA A 83 15.09 3.47 3.64
C ALA A 83 14.75 2.01 3.35
N ARG A 84 15.67 1.07 3.60
CA ARG A 84 15.39 -0.37 3.47
C ARG A 84 14.42 -0.86 4.55
N ASP A 85 14.59 -0.38 5.78
CA ASP A 85 13.68 -0.71 6.89
C ASP A 85 12.27 -0.17 6.60
N GLU A 86 12.16 1.04 6.05
CA GLU A 86 10.90 1.62 5.59
C GLU A 86 10.27 0.78 4.46
N ALA A 87 11.07 0.35 3.49
CA ALA A 87 10.59 -0.51 2.40
C ALA A 87 10.08 -1.85 2.92
N GLN A 88 10.76 -2.44 3.90
CA GLN A 88 10.33 -3.67 4.55
C GLN A 88 9.00 -3.49 5.28
N LEU A 89 8.83 -2.38 5.99
CA LEU A 89 7.58 -2.05 6.66
C LEU A 89 6.42 -1.94 5.66
N HIS A 90 6.62 -1.24 4.55
CA HIS A 90 5.63 -1.12 3.49
C HIS A 90 5.27 -2.48 2.88
N LEU A 91 6.26 -3.34 2.66
CA LEU A 91 6.04 -4.67 2.12
C LEU A 91 5.22 -5.55 3.06
N ASN A 92 5.53 -5.50 4.36
CA ASN A 92 4.78 -6.21 5.40
C ASN A 92 3.31 -5.76 5.43
N HIS A 93 3.06 -4.46 5.40
CA HIS A 93 1.70 -3.92 5.37
C HIS A 93 0.95 -4.25 4.08
N ALA A 94 1.63 -4.22 2.93
CA ALA A 94 1.02 -4.61 1.67
C ALA A 94 0.62 -6.10 1.67
N PHE A 95 1.45 -6.97 2.25
CA PHE A 95 1.15 -8.38 2.40
C PHE A 95 -0.13 -8.61 3.21
N ASP A 96 -0.23 -7.96 4.37
CA ASP A 96 -1.41 -8.06 5.21
C ASP A 96 -2.66 -7.52 4.50
N ALA A 97 -2.52 -6.38 3.82
CA ALA A 97 -3.62 -5.76 3.09
C ALA A 97 -4.10 -6.58 1.90
N PHE A 98 -3.21 -7.25 1.18
CA PHE A 98 -3.60 -8.17 0.09
C PHE A 98 -4.37 -9.38 0.62
N HIS A 99 -4.00 -9.92 1.77
CA HIS A 99 -4.75 -11.00 2.40
C HIS A 99 -6.13 -10.54 2.86
N ASP A 100 -6.22 -9.39 3.53
CA ASP A 100 -7.51 -8.85 3.97
C ASP A 100 -8.44 -8.57 2.78
N LEU A 101 -7.88 -8.05 1.69
CA LEU A 101 -8.63 -7.79 0.48
C LEU A 101 -9.09 -9.09 -0.21
N ALA A 102 -8.24 -10.12 -0.23
CA ALA A 102 -8.60 -11.45 -0.74
C ALA A 102 -9.76 -12.04 0.06
N ASP A 103 -9.74 -11.94 1.39
CA ASP A 103 -10.83 -12.40 2.25
C ASP A 103 -12.13 -11.62 1.99
N ILE A 104 -12.07 -10.29 1.89
CA ILE A 104 -13.23 -9.44 1.62
C ILE A 104 -13.86 -9.78 0.25
N LEU A 105 -13.04 -10.04 -0.76
CA LEU A 105 -13.48 -10.39 -2.10
C LEU A 105 -13.83 -11.88 -2.25
N ASN A 106 -13.61 -12.68 -1.22
CA ASN A 106 -13.76 -14.14 -1.22
C ASN A 106 -12.97 -14.79 -2.38
N LEU A 107 -11.75 -14.34 -2.58
CA LEU A 107 -10.82 -14.84 -3.59
C LEU A 107 -9.66 -15.60 -2.93
N PRO A 108 -9.15 -16.67 -3.57
CA PRO A 108 -7.90 -17.26 -3.11
C PRO A 108 -6.75 -16.23 -3.29
N PRO A 109 -5.80 -16.15 -2.33
CA PRO A 109 -4.70 -15.18 -2.41
C PRO A 109 -3.99 -15.16 -3.76
N LYS A 110 -3.77 -16.33 -4.34
CA LYS A 110 -3.11 -16.48 -5.67
C LYS A 110 -3.82 -15.77 -6.81
N ALA A 111 -5.14 -15.55 -6.72
CA ALA A 111 -5.91 -14.84 -7.74
C ALA A 111 -5.69 -13.33 -7.71
N MET A 112 -5.17 -12.80 -6.59
CA MET A 112 -4.95 -11.36 -6.44
C MET A 112 -3.97 -10.78 -7.46
N GLY A 113 -3.08 -11.60 -8.01
CA GLY A 113 -2.14 -11.22 -9.05
C GLY A 113 -2.74 -11.12 -10.46
N LEU A 114 -4.05 -11.33 -10.63
CA LEU A 114 -4.76 -11.24 -11.91
C LEU A 114 -4.07 -12.07 -13.01
N ASN A 115 -3.88 -13.36 -12.74
CA ASN A 115 -3.15 -14.31 -13.61
C ASN A 115 -1.69 -13.91 -13.89
N GLY A 116 -1.01 -13.35 -12.90
CA GLY A 116 0.38 -12.91 -13.03
C GLY A 116 0.56 -11.62 -13.83
N MET A 117 -0.51 -10.89 -14.07
CA MET A 117 -0.46 -9.64 -14.82
C MET A 117 -0.23 -8.41 -13.93
N LEU A 118 -0.63 -8.47 -12.64
CA LEU A 118 -0.53 -7.36 -11.72
C LEU A 118 0.86 -7.28 -11.07
N GLY A 119 1.49 -6.11 -11.12
CA GLY A 119 2.68 -5.77 -10.36
C GLY A 119 2.38 -4.87 -9.18
N LEU A 120 3.27 -4.86 -8.20
CA LEU A 120 3.25 -3.93 -7.07
C LEU A 120 4.52 -3.09 -7.08
N ALA A 121 4.39 -1.79 -7.03
CA ALA A 121 5.50 -0.87 -6.84
C ALA A 121 5.34 -0.10 -5.53
N ILE A 122 6.44 0.12 -4.83
CA ILE A 122 6.47 0.88 -3.59
C ILE A 122 7.44 2.04 -3.75
N GLY A 123 6.91 3.25 -3.94
CA GLY A 123 7.71 4.44 -4.17
C GLY A 123 8.57 4.42 -5.42
N ALA A 124 8.26 3.53 -6.37
CA ALA A 124 9.06 3.34 -7.59
C ALA A 124 8.75 4.36 -8.68
N GLN A 125 7.54 4.91 -8.67
CA GLN A 125 7.06 5.84 -9.68
C GLN A 125 6.59 7.12 -9.02
N GLY A 126 6.92 8.25 -9.62
CA GLY A 126 6.43 9.56 -9.20
C GLY A 126 7.54 10.54 -8.82
N ALA A 127 7.53 11.68 -9.47
CA ALA A 127 8.40 12.82 -9.20
C ALA A 127 7.68 13.85 -8.29
N GLY A 128 7.13 13.40 -7.14
CA GLY A 128 6.54 14.30 -6.15
C GLY A 128 5.10 14.74 -6.43
N GLY A 129 4.30 13.92 -7.11
CA GLY A 129 2.87 14.14 -7.28
C GLY A 129 2.08 14.07 -5.97
N HIS A 130 0.85 14.58 -5.97
CA HIS A 130 -0.06 14.59 -4.82
C HIS A 130 -0.84 13.28 -4.62
N ALA A 131 -0.71 12.31 -5.53
CA ALA A 131 -1.41 11.03 -5.43
C ALA A 131 -0.88 10.21 -4.25
N ALA A 132 -1.79 9.62 -3.47
CA ALA A 132 -1.44 8.71 -2.38
C ALA A 132 -0.99 7.34 -2.93
N ALA A 133 -1.59 6.91 -4.02
CA ALA A 133 -1.26 5.73 -4.81
C ALA A 133 -1.79 5.95 -6.22
N HIS A 134 -1.47 5.07 -7.15
CA HIS A 134 -2.09 5.03 -8.46
C HIS A 134 -1.89 3.67 -9.13
N PHE A 135 -2.90 3.25 -9.89
CA PHE A 135 -2.78 2.14 -10.83
C PHE A 135 -2.31 2.64 -12.20
N VAL A 136 -1.37 1.94 -12.81
CA VAL A 136 -0.79 2.26 -14.11
C VAL A 136 -1.21 1.22 -15.14
N PRO A 137 -2.26 1.48 -15.95
CA PRO A 137 -2.81 0.49 -16.89
C PRO A 137 -1.80 -0.04 -17.90
N GLY A 138 -0.92 0.83 -18.43
CA GLY A 138 0.05 0.47 -19.45
C GLY A 138 1.04 -0.61 -19.03
N VAL A 139 1.33 -0.71 -17.73
CA VAL A 139 2.22 -1.72 -17.16
C VAL A 139 1.52 -2.66 -16.19
N ASN A 140 0.22 -2.48 -15.94
CA ASN A 140 -0.57 -3.21 -14.95
C ASN A 140 0.13 -3.26 -13.58
N GLU A 141 0.42 -2.10 -13.02
CA GLU A 141 1.15 -1.98 -11.76
C GLU A 141 0.43 -1.03 -10.81
N ILE A 142 0.23 -1.45 -9.58
CA ILE A 142 -0.21 -0.57 -8.49
C ILE A 142 1.04 0.03 -7.86
N ASN A 143 1.13 1.36 -7.85
CA ASN A 143 2.20 2.07 -7.18
C ASN A 143 1.68 2.72 -5.90
N LEU A 144 2.20 2.28 -4.76
CA LEU A 144 1.95 2.86 -3.45
C LEU A 144 3.04 3.89 -3.14
N THR A 145 2.64 5.10 -2.78
CA THR A 145 3.62 6.11 -2.39
C THR A 145 4.12 5.87 -0.97
N ARG A 146 5.36 6.24 -0.68
CA ARG A 146 5.99 6.08 0.63
C ARG A 146 5.24 6.76 1.78
N LEU A 147 4.66 7.92 1.52
CA LEU A 147 4.11 8.79 2.57
C LEU A 147 2.60 8.66 2.76
N SER A 148 1.89 8.20 1.76
CA SER A 148 0.43 8.27 1.73
C SER A 148 -0.23 7.02 1.15
N GLY A 149 0.52 6.00 0.79
CA GLY A 149 0.01 4.79 0.13
C GLY A 149 -0.79 3.86 1.06
N ALA A 150 -0.66 4.02 2.38
CA ALA A 150 -1.42 3.21 3.33
C ALA A 150 -2.92 3.45 3.19
N GLY A 151 -3.69 2.38 3.07
CA GLY A 151 -5.14 2.43 2.86
C GLY A 151 -5.58 2.63 1.42
N SER A 152 -4.66 2.92 0.50
CA SER A 152 -5.00 3.14 -0.91
C SER A 152 -4.96 1.87 -1.75
N LEU A 153 -4.39 0.78 -1.25
CA LEU A 153 -4.24 -0.46 -2.01
C LEU A 153 -5.58 -0.98 -2.55
N GLY A 154 -6.61 -1.01 -1.72
CA GLY A 154 -7.93 -1.50 -2.12
C GLY A 154 -8.56 -0.66 -3.24
N HIS A 155 -8.37 0.66 -3.20
CA HIS A 155 -8.83 1.57 -4.24
C HIS A 155 -8.12 1.30 -5.58
N GLU A 156 -6.80 1.22 -5.56
CA GLU A 156 -6.01 0.96 -6.76
C GLU A 156 -6.23 -0.47 -7.30
N TYR A 157 -6.51 -1.43 -6.41
CA TYR A 157 -6.85 -2.78 -6.80
C TYR A 157 -8.21 -2.84 -7.52
N ALA A 158 -9.19 -2.03 -7.11
CA ALA A 158 -10.45 -1.92 -7.84
C ALA A 158 -10.23 -1.42 -9.28
N HIS A 159 -9.37 -0.43 -9.48
CA HIS A 159 -8.97 -0.01 -10.82
C HIS A 159 -8.27 -1.13 -11.61
N ALA A 160 -7.39 -1.89 -10.96
CA ALA A 160 -6.71 -3.01 -11.62
C ALA A 160 -7.68 -4.10 -12.07
N ILE A 161 -8.69 -4.44 -11.25
CA ILE A 161 -9.75 -5.41 -11.60
C ILE A 161 -10.58 -4.89 -12.76
N ASP A 162 -11.03 -3.65 -12.70
CA ASP A 162 -11.85 -3.02 -13.73
C ASP A 162 -11.15 -3.05 -15.09
N HIS A 163 -9.89 -2.64 -15.13
CA HIS A 163 -9.04 -2.71 -16.30
C HIS A 163 -8.81 -4.15 -16.79
N TYR A 164 -8.55 -5.08 -15.88
CA TYR A 164 -8.34 -6.49 -16.21
C TYR A 164 -9.56 -7.09 -16.90
N PHE A 165 -10.75 -6.93 -16.33
CA PHE A 165 -11.97 -7.47 -16.92
C PHE A 165 -12.37 -6.73 -18.19
N GLY A 166 -12.15 -5.43 -18.29
CA GLY A 166 -12.36 -4.70 -19.55
C GLY A 166 -11.53 -5.29 -20.68
N ARG A 167 -10.27 -5.60 -20.43
CA ARG A 167 -9.41 -6.27 -21.43
C ARG A 167 -9.86 -7.69 -21.76
N GLN A 168 -10.30 -8.47 -20.77
CA GLN A 168 -10.86 -9.80 -21.00
C GLN A 168 -12.14 -9.76 -21.84
N ALA A 169 -12.94 -8.71 -21.70
CA ALA A 169 -14.11 -8.45 -22.52
C ALA A 169 -13.79 -7.93 -23.94
N GLY A 170 -12.51 -7.76 -24.26
CA GLY A 170 -12.05 -7.29 -25.57
C GLY A 170 -12.20 -5.78 -25.78
N LEU A 171 -12.35 -5.00 -24.70
CA LEU A 171 -12.40 -3.55 -24.79
C LEU A 171 -11.03 -2.99 -25.22
N SER A 172 -11.06 -2.07 -26.18
CA SER A 172 -9.83 -1.49 -26.76
C SER A 172 -9.27 -0.41 -25.86
N THR A 173 -7.92 -0.34 -25.78
CA THR A 173 -7.21 0.76 -25.15
C THR A 173 -7.49 2.12 -25.83
N ASP A 174 -7.92 2.11 -27.09
CA ASP A 174 -8.18 3.32 -27.88
C ASP A 174 -9.55 3.96 -27.56
N SER A 175 -10.49 3.18 -27.00
CA SER A 175 -11.83 3.68 -26.68
C SER A 175 -12.08 3.86 -25.18
N SER A 176 -11.71 3.00 -24.38
CA SER A 176 -11.58 2.94 -22.92
C SER A 176 -11.43 1.48 -22.49
N PRO A 177 -10.39 1.12 -21.76
CA PRO A 177 -10.18 -0.25 -21.31
C PRO A 177 -10.99 -0.60 -20.05
N TRP A 178 -11.77 0.32 -19.52
CA TRP A 178 -12.48 0.16 -18.25
C TRP A 178 -13.83 -0.51 -18.44
N LEU A 179 -14.07 -1.63 -17.75
CA LEU A 179 -15.34 -2.35 -17.84
C LEU A 179 -16.52 -1.49 -17.38
N THR A 180 -16.33 -0.72 -16.31
CA THR A 180 -17.37 0.11 -15.71
C THR A 180 -17.83 1.26 -16.58
N GLU A 181 -17.06 1.68 -17.57
CA GLU A 181 -17.46 2.69 -18.55
C GLU A 181 -18.40 2.14 -19.65
N HIS A 182 -18.56 0.81 -19.69
CA HIS A 182 -19.40 0.10 -20.68
C HIS A 182 -20.57 -0.65 -20.04
N ALA A 183 -20.79 -0.48 -18.72
CA ALA A 183 -21.83 -1.15 -17.96
C ALA A 183 -23.20 -0.45 -18.04
#